data_8fa2cf214b52227164075cf308787b2e
#
_entry.id   8fa2cf214b52227164075cf308787b2e
#
_cell.length_a   1.000
_cell.length_b   1.000
_cell.length_c   1.000
_cell.angle_alpha   90.00
_cell.angle_beta   90.00
_cell.angle_gamma   90.00
#
_symmetry.space_group_name_H-M   'P 1'
#
loop_
_entity.id
_entity.type
_entity.pdbx_description
1 polymer ?
#
loop_
_entity_poly.entity_id
_entity_poly.type
_entity_poly.pdbx_seq_one_letter_code
_entity_poly.pdbx_strand_id
1 'polypeptide(L)'
;MLFRSDAEHDFLKKLGAQEVLSRHKLEMGTRPLEKALWAAAFDSVGGEQLAWLTRTMQEGGLIASFGNAGGIEFKTTVLPFILRGVRLIGINSGDTPMPLRRKIWGRLATDLKPRHLGEIGHDISLDDLPGYFDRMLKGQIKGRAVVKL
;
A
#
# COMPACT_ATOMS: atom_id res chain seq x y z
N MET A 1 -1.74 -3.88 -9.61
CA MET A 1 -3.03 -4.15 -8.95
C MET A 1 -3.10 -3.40 -7.64
N LEU A 2 -4.26 -2.85 -7.29
CA LEU A 2 -4.51 -2.10 -6.05
C LEU A 2 -5.78 -2.62 -5.37
N PHE A 3 -5.80 -2.59 -4.03
CA PHE A 3 -6.96 -2.95 -3.22
C PHE A 3 -7.60 -1.71 -2.61
N ARG A 4 -8.86 -1.45 -2.93
CA ARG A 4 -9.58 -0.26 -2.45
C ARG A 4 -11.09 -0.50 -2.42
N SER A 5 -11.85 0.48 -1.91
CA SER A 5 -13.30 0.51 -2.05
C SER A 5 -13.71 0.70 -3.52
N ASP A 6 -14.85 0.17 -3.91
CA ASP A 6 -15.33 0.19 -5.31
C ASP A 6 -15.47 1.62 -5.86
N ALA A 7 -15.79 2.59 -5.00
CA ALA A 7 -15.90 4.01 -5.36
C ALA A 7 -14.59 4.64 -5.91
N GLU A 8 -13.43 4.03 -5.66
CA GLU A 8 -12.13 4.58 -6.06
C GLU A 8 -11.52 3.88 -7.29
N HIS A 9 -12.22 2.92 -7.90
CA HIS A 9 -11.70 2.13 -9.01
C HIS A 9 -11.30 2.98 -10.22
N ASP A 10 -12.16 3.90 -10.65
CA ASP A 10 -11.90 4.74 -11.82
C ASP A 10 -10.72 5.70 -11.58
N PHE A 11 -10.65 6.26 -10.38
CA PHE A 11 -9.53 7.12 -10.01
C PHE A 11 -8.19 6.35 -10.02
N LEU A 12 -8.15 5.15 -9.46
CA LEU A 12 -6.95 4.33 -9.43
C LEU A 12 -6.53 3.87 -10.83
N LYS A 13 -7.49 3.54 -11.70
CA LYS A 13 -7.22 3.24 -13.11
C LYS A 13 -6.65 4.45 -13.84
N LYS A 14 -7.20 5.64 -13.61
CA LYS A 14 -6.66 6.90 -14.15
C LYS A 14 -5.22 7.16 -13.69
N LEU A 15 -4.87 6.78 -12.46
CA LEU A 15 -3.51 6.86 -11.95
C LEU A 15 -2.56 5.77 -12.51
N GLY A 16 -3.03 4.87 -13.36
CA GLY A 16 -2.24 3.86 -14.05
C GLY A 16 -2.36 2.45 -13.48
N ALA A 17 -3.30 2.18 -12.56
CA ALA A 17 -3.57 0.82 -12.13
C ALA A 17 -4.18 0.00 -13.28
N GLN A 18 -3.52 -1.09 -13.69
CA GLN A 18 -4.06 -2.01 -14.70
C GLN A 18 -5.31 -2.72 -14.19
N GLU A 19 -5.31 -3.10 -12.92
CA GLU A 19 -6.41 -3.78 -12.28
C GLU A 19 -6.60 -3.27 -10.84
N VAL A 20 -7.84 -3.17 -10.41
CA VAL A 20 -8.22 -2.79 -9.06
C VAL A 20 -9.17 -3.85 -8.51
N LEU A 21 -8.81 -4.44 -7.38
CA LEU A 21 -9.65 -5.42 -6.70
C LEU A 21 -10.40 -4.77 -5.55
N SER A 22 -11.69 -5.11 -5.45
CA SER A 22 -12.49 -4.77 -4.28
C SER A 22 -12.01 -5.56 -3.06
N ARG A 23 -11.66 -4.86 -2.00
CA ARG A 23 -11.29 -5.51 -0.72
C ARG A 23 -12.44 -6.33 -0.10
N HIS A 24 -13.68 -6.01 -0.46
CA HIS A 24 -14.89 -6.68 0.05
C HIS A 24 -15.23 -7.95 -0.72
N LYS A 25 -14.69 -8.11 -1.93
CA LYS A 25 -14.94 -9.27 -2.81
C LYS A 25 -13.71 -10.18 -2.94
N LEU A 26 -12.66 -9.88 -2.19
CA LEU A 26 -11.42 -10.64 -2.27
C LEU A 26 -11.54 -11.96 -1.49
N GLU A 27 -11.52 -13.07 -2.22
CA GLU A 27 -11.41 -14.40 -1.63
C GLU A 27 -9.94 -14.70 -1.32
N MET A 28 -9.55 -14.55 -0.06
CA MET A 28 -8.15 -14.69 0.33
C MET A 28 -7.68 -16.13 0.49
N GLY A 29 -8.57 -17.11 0.41
CA GLY A 29 -8.24 -18.52 0.60
C GLY A 29 -7.60 -18.81 1.97
N THR A 30 -7.36 -20.10 2.25
CA THR A 30 -6.79 -20.54 3.55
C THR A 30 -5.64 -21.53 3.40
N ARG A 31 -5.30 -21.93 2.17
CA ARG A 31 -4.21 -22.88 1.95
C ARG A 31 -2.86 -22.24 2.27
N PRO A 32 -1.90 -23.00 2.78
CA PRO A 32 -0.56 -22.49 3.07
C PRO A 32 0.16 -21.90 1.86
N LEU A 33 -0.13 -22.40 0.65
CA LEU A 33 0.27 -21.86 -0.65
C LEU A 33 -0.95 -21.75 -1.54
N GLU A 34 -1.22 -20.56 -2.03
CA GLU A 34 -2.25 -20.25 -3.01
C GLU A 34 -1.65 -20.10 -4.42
N LYS A 35 -2.48 -19.82 -5.43
CA LYS A 35 -2.01 -19.49 -6.77
C LYS A 35 -1.00 -18.35 -6.71
N ALA A 36 0.15 -18.51 -7.32
CA ALA A 36 1.18 -17.49 -7.42
C ALA A 36 0.73 -16.37 -8.38
N LEU A 37 0.55 -15.17 -7.84
CA LEU A 37 -0.01 -14.03 -8.56
C LEU A 37 0.97 -12.86 -8.69
N TRP A 38 1.76 -12.57 -7.62
CA TRP A 38 2.48 -11.31 -7.47
C TRP A 38 3.99 -11.51 -7.42
N ALA A 39 4.73 -10.78 -8.24
CA ALA A 39 6.20 -10.72 -8.17
C ALA A 39 6.65 -9.77 -7.04
N ALA A 40 5.91 -8.68 -6.80
CA ALA A 40 6.17 -7.72 -5.74
C ALA A 40 4.88 -7.17 -5.15
N ALA A 41 4.90 -6.78 -3.88
CA ALA A 41 3.79 -6.14 -3.19
C ALA A 41 4.27 -5.03 -2.24
N PHE A 42 3.47 -3.98 -2.14
CA PHE A 42 3.59 -2.92 -1.14
C PHE A 42 2.42 -3.06 -0.17
N ASP A 43 2.70 -3.40 1.08
CA ASP A 43 1.69 -3.62 2.10
C ASP A 43 1.68 -2.48 3.12
N SER A 44 0.55 -1.79 3.22
CA SER A 44 0.27 -0.77 4.22
C SER A 44 -0.82 -1.20 5.20
N VAL A 45 -1.28 -2.44 5.10
CA VAL A 45 -2.48 -2.92 5.78
C VAL A 45 -2.16 -3.89 6.91
N GLY A 46 -1.20 -4.79 6.72
CA GLY A 46 -0.92 -5.84 7.68
C GLY A 46 -2.05 -6.88 7.78
N GLY A 47 -2.18 -7.52 8.94
CA GLY A 47 -3.28 -8.42 9.25
C GLY A 47 -3.46 -9.57 8.25
N GLU A 48 -4.70 -9.95 8.03
CA GLU A 48 -5.12 -11.02 7.11
C GLU A 48 -4.65 -10.78 5.66
N GLN A 49 -4.61 -9.51 5.22
CA GLN A 49 -4.17 -9.17 3.87
C GLN A 49 -2.68 -9.45 3.67
N LEU A 50 -1.85 -9.14 4.65
CA LEU A 50 -0.43 -9.49 4.61
C LEU A 50 -0.24 -11.01 4.62
N ALA A 51 -1.01 -11.74 5.43
CA ALA A 51 -0.98 -13.20 5.44
C ALA A 51 -1.35 -13.79 4.07
N TRP A 52 -2.39 -13.25 3.42
CA TRP A 52 -2.77 -13.65 2.07
C TRP A 52 -1.69 -13.32 1.04
N LEU A 53 -1.06 -12.16 1.10
CA LEU A 53 0.05 -11.80 0.21
C LEU A 53 1.17 -12.83 0.30
N THR A 54 1.61 -13.24 1.49
CA THR A 54 2.67 -14.24 1.61
C THR A 54 2.35 -15.53 0.85
N ARG A 55 1.08 -15.97 0.87
CA ARG A 55 0.61 -17.21 0.22
C ARG A 55 0.49 -17.10 -1.30
N THR A 56 0.36 -15.88 -1.83
CA THR A 56 0.09 -15.61 -3.25
C THR A 56 1.26 -15.03 -4.03
N MET A 57 2.42 -14.86 -3.40
CA MET A 57 3.63 -14.41 -4.10
C MET A 57 4.16 -15.46 -5.06
N GLN A 58 4.75 -15.00 -6.15
CA GLN A 58 5.56 -15.80 -7.08
C GLN A 58 6.89 -16.20 -6.42
N GLU A 59 7.60 -17.12 -7.06
CA GLU A 59 8.95 -17.53 -6.63
C GLU A 59 9.89 -16.31 -6.61
N GLY A 60 10.66 -16.17 -5.52
CA GLY A 60 11.54 -15.01 -5.28
C GLY A 60 10.81 -13.70 -5.02
N GLY A 61 9.47 -13.72 -4.89
CA GLY A 61 8.67 -12.51 -4.71
C GLY A 61 9.02 -11.70 -3.47
N LEU A 62 8.77 -10.39 -3.53
CA LEU A 62 9.13 -9.42 -2.50
C LEU A 62 7.90 -8.70 -1.95
N ILE A 63 7.76 -8.66 -0.64
CA ILE A 63 6.75 -7.83 0.05
C ILE A 63 7.48 -6.75 0.85
N ALA A 64 7.18 -5.47 0.58
CA ALA A 64 7.60 -4.34 1.40
C ALA A 64 6.44 -3.94 2.30
N SER A 65 6.54 -4.21 3.61
CA SER A 65 5.49 -3.89 4.59
C SER A 65 5.88 -2.66 5.40
N PHE A 66 4.99 -1.66 5.45
CA PHE A 66 5.22 -0.36 6.09
C PHE A 66 4.00 0.19 6.82
N GLY A 67 2.94 -0.60 7.00
CA GLY A 67 1.75 -0.17 7.72
C GLY A 67 0.93 -1.33 8.28
N ASN A 68 -0.04 -1.00 9.13
CA ASN A 68 -0.83 -1.95 9.90
C ASN A 68 -2.30 -1.54 10.04
N ALA A 69 -2.84 -0.85 9.04
CA ALA A 69 -4.21 -0.32 9.08
C ALA A 69 -5.30 -1.40 9.27
N GLY A 70 -5.02 -2.65 8.92
CA GLY A 70 -5.91 -3.80 9.09
C GLY A 70 -5.55 -4.72 10.26
N GLY A 71 -4.47 -4.40 10.99
CA GLY A 71 -4.05 -5.17 12.18
C GLY A 71 -2.54 -5.36 12.27
N ILE A 72 -2.06 -5.57 13.48
CA ILE A 72 -0.63 -5.78 13.78
C ILE A 72 -0.24 -7.26 13.74
N GLU A 73 -1.20 -8.17 13.85
CA GLU A 73 -0.97 -9.60 13.82
C GLU A 73 -1.34 -10.18 12.47
N PHE A 74 -0.53 -11.12 11.97
CA PHE A 74 -0.87 -11.91 10.79
C PHE A 74 -0.43 -13.35 10.96
N LYS A 75 -1.25 -14.29 10.49
CA LYS A 75 -1.00 -15.71 10.57
C LYS A 75 -0.58 -16.27 9.22
N THR A 76 0.64 -16.78 9.13
CA THR A 76 1.17 -17.43 7.94
C THR A 76 1.92 -18.71 8.32
N THR A 77 2.42 -19.43 7.32
CA THR A 77 3.27 -20.61 7.52
C THR A 77 4.68 -20.33 6.97
N VAL A 78 5.62 -21.22 7.22
CA VAL A 78 6.96 -21.12 6.66
C VAL A 78 7.03 -21.45 5.18
N LEU A 79 6.00 -22.12 4.62
CA LEU A 79 6.01 -22.64 3.25
C LEU A 79 6.23 -21.60 2.15
N PRO A 80 5.61 -20.41 2.18
CA PRO A 80 5.92 -19.35 1.21
C PRO A 80 7.40 -18.99 1.18
N PHE A 81 8.04 -18.97 2.34
CA PHE A 81 9.44 -18.57 2.49
C PHE A 81 10.40 -19.67 2.03
N ILE A 82 10.18 -20.93 2.43
CA ILE A 82 11.10 -22.03 2.09
C ILE A 82 10.87 -22.63 0.71
N LEU A 83 9.63 -22.64 0.20
CA LEU A 83 9.32 -23.26 -1.09
C LEU A 83 9.28 -22.28 -2.26
N ARG A 84 9.01 -20.99 -2.00
CA ARG A 84 8.99 -19.93 -3.03
C ARG A 84 10.04 -18.85 -2.81
N GLY A 85 10.84 -18.92 -1.74
CA GLY A 85 11.83 -17.88 -1.46
C GLY A 85 11.24 -16.49 -1.29
N VAL A 86 9.98 -16.39 -0.83
CA VAL A 86 9.31 -15.11 -0.60
C VAL A 86 10.10 -14.30 0.44
N ARG A 87 10.29 -13.02 0.16
CA ARG A 87 10.96 -12.09 1.06
C ARG A 87 9.97 -11.08 1.62
N LEU A 88 9.88 -11.00 2.93
CA LEU A 88 9.11 -9.99 3.65
C LEU A 88 10.08 -9.00 4.30
N ILE A 89 10.03 -7.74 3.86
CA ILE A 89 10.90 -6.67 4.34
C ILE A 89 10.05 -5.62 5.06
N GLY A 90 10.37 -5.37 6.33
CA GLY A 90 9.81 -4.26 7.08
C GLY A 90 10.47 -2.94 6.67
N ILE A 91 9.67 -1.90 6.48
CA ILE A 91 10.12 -0.55 6.13
C ILE A 91 9.81 0.39 7.30
N ASN A 92 10.80 0.70 8.11
CA ASN A 92 10.68 1.74 9.13
C ASN A 92 10.99 3.11 8.51
N SER A 93 9.97 3.76 7.96
CA SER A 93 10.12 5.07 7.32
C SER A 93 10.38 6.21 8.33
N GLY A 94 9.99 6.02 9.60
CA GLY A 94 10.20 7.02 10.67
C GLY A 94 11.67 7.25 10.97
N ASP A 95 12.45 6.16 11.10
CA ASP A 95 13.85 6.19 11.52
C ASP A 95 14.85 6.04 10.37
N THR A 96 14.41 6.27 9.14
CA THR A 96 15.31 6.21 7.97
C THR A 96 16.44 7.25 8.14
N PRO A 97 17.72 6.83 8.11
CA PRO A 97 18.87 7.74 8.25
C PRO A 97 18.84 8.86 7.20
N MET A 98 19.17 10.09 7.61
CA MET A 98 19.06 11.27 6.74
C MET A 98 19.80 11.16 5.40
N PRO A 99 21.02 10.57 5.30
CA PRO A 99 21.67 10.40 4.00
C PRO A 99 20.86 9.53 3.04
N LEU A 100 20.28 8.42 3.51
CA LEU A 100 19.42 7.55 2.71
C LEU A 100 18.12 8.26 2.36
N ARG A 101 17.50 8.96 3.32
CA ARG A 101 16.28 9.74 3.11
C ARG A 101 16.46 10.79 2.01
N ARG A 102 17.55 11.57 2.04
CA ARG A 102 17.87 12.55 0.99
C ARG A 102 18.05 11.90 -0.38
N LYS A 103 18.73 10.76 -0.45
CA LYS A 103 18.89 9.98 -1.69
C LYS A 103 17.53 9.55 -2.26
N ILE A 104 16.64 9.00 -1.40
CA ILE A 104 15.30 8.58 -1.81
C ILE A 104 14.48 9.78 -2.29
N TRP A 105 14.46 10.91 -1.56
CA TRP A 105 13.77 12.12 -1.98
C TRP A 105 14.31 12.70 -3.28
N GLY A 106 15.62 12.66 -3.50
CA GLY A 106 16.23 13.02 -4.79
C GLY A 106 15.68 12.19 -5.94
N ARG A 107 15.52 10.88 -5.75
CA ARG A 107 14.92 9.99 -6.75
C ARG A 107 13.42 10.25 -6.96
N LEU A 108 12.68 10.49 -5.87
CA LEU A 108 11.25 10.85 -5.97
C LEU A 108 11.02 12.20 -6.67
N ALA A 109 12.00 13.09 -6.66
CA ALA A 109 11.95 14.35 -7.39
C ALA A 109 12.31 14.20 -8.88
N THR A 110 12.94 13.09 -9.27
CA THR A 110 13.50 12.86 -10.63
C THR A 110 12.94 11.57 -11.27
N ASP A 111 13.71 10.50 -11.24
CA ASP A 111 13.43 9.24 -11.96
C ASP A 111 12.25 8.41 -11.40
N LEU A 112 11.92 8.58 -10.13
CA LEU A 112 10.77 7.96 -9.47
C LEU A 112 9.60 8.92 -9.23
N LYS A 113 9.60 10.08 -9.86
CA LYS A 113 8.50 11.06 -9.69
C LYS A 113 7.17 10.47 -10.16
N PRO A 114 6.13 10.44 -9.31
CA PRO A 114 4.81 9.96 -9.72
C PRO A 114 4.24 10.79 -10.87
N ARG A 115 3.80 10.14 -11.94
CA ARG A 115 3.30 10.81 -13.16
C ARG A 115 2.07 11.69 -12.90
N HIS A 116 1.22 11.29 -11.96
CA HIS A 116 -0.07 11.93 -11.66
C HIS A 116 -0.08 12.63 -10.30
N LEU A 117 1.08 13.12 -9.85
CA LEU A 117 1.21 13.73 -8.51
C LEU A 117 0.23 14.90 -8.30
N GLY A 118 0.02 15.73 -9.31
CA GLY A 118 -0.94 16.85 -9.26
C GLY A 118 -2.41 16.45 -9.16
N GLU A 119 -2.75 15.20 -9.49
CA GLU A 119 -4.11 14.66 -9.36
C GLU A 119 -4.35 14.01 -7.98
N ILE A 120 -3.26 13.66 -7.28
CA ILE A 120 -3.30 13.03 -5.96
C ILE A 120 -3.41 14.09 -4.86
N GLY A 121 -2.68 15.20 -5.01
CA GLY A 121 -2.65 16.31 -4.05
C GLY A 121 -3.72 17.35 -4.31
N HIS A 122 -4.30 17.90 -3.25
CA HIS A 122 -5.16 19.07 -3.30
C HIS A 122 -4.89 19.99 -2.10
N ASP A 123 -5.02 21.27 -2.32
CA ASP A 123 -4.77 22.27 -1.30
C ASP A 123 -6.00 22.46 -0.41
N ILE A 124 -5.78 22.61 0.88
CA ILE A 124 -6.78 23.00 1.87
C ILE A 124 -6.23 24.12 2.75
N SER A 125 -7.10 24.90 3.36
CA SER A 125 -6.73 25.87 4.40
C SER A 125 -6.58 25.20 5.77
N LEU A 126 -5.99 25.92 6.72
CA LEU A 126 -5.91 25.45 8.11
C LEU A 126 -7.32 25.29 8.73
N ASP A 127 -8.25 26.17 8.38
CA ASP A 127 -9.62 26.16 8.88
C ASP A 127 -10.44 24.95 8.39
N ASP A 128 -10.04 24.34 7.26
CA ASP A 128 -10.70 23.14 6.72
C ASP A 128 -10.35 21.86 7.49
N LEU A 129 -9.27 21.86 8.31
CA LEU A 129 -8.73 20.68 8.97
C LEU A 129 -9.75 19.92 9.83
N PRO A 130 -10.56 20.57 10.70
CA PRO A 130 -11.52 19.83 11.53
C PRO A 130 -12.49 18.99 10.69
N GLY A 131 -13.09 19.59 9.66
CA GLY A 131 -13.99 18.87 8.76
C GLY A 131 -13.28 17.81 7.91
N TYR A 132 -11.99 18.03 7.64
CA TYR A 132 -11.17 17.04 6.92
C TYR A 132 -10.89 15.81 7.80
N PHE A 133 -10.61 16.00 9.09
CA PHE A 133 -10.41 14.88 10.02
C PHE A 133 -11.67 14.05 10.20
N ASP A 134 -12.84 14.67 10.30
CA ASP A 134 -14.11 13.94 10.39
C ASP A 134 -14.34 13.03 9.18
N ARG A 135 -14.05 13.52 7.98
CA ARG A 135 -14.14 12.72 6.75
C ARG A 135 -13.08 11.63 6.70
N MET A 136 -11.87 11.90 7.20
CA MET A 136 -10.79 10.91 7.26
C MET A 136 -11.15 9.74 8.16
N LEU A 137 -11.70 10.00 9.34
CA LEU A 137 -12.16 8.97 10.27
C LEU A 137 -13.28 8.11 9.68
N LYS A 138 -14.12 8.69 8.82
CA LYS A 138 -15.17 7.97 8.07
C LYS A 138 -14.65 7.25 6.81
N GLY A 139 -13.34 7.31 6.51
CA GLY A 139 -12.75 6.72 5.30
C GLY A 139 -13.17 7.40 4.00
N GLN A 140 -13.63 8.64 4.04
CA GLN A 140 -14.18 9.41 2.91
C GLN A 140 -13.12 10.29 2.22
N ILE A 141 -11.85 10.17 2.60
CA ILE A 141 -10.78 10.98 2.02
C ILE A 141 -10.10 10.23 0.89
N LYS A 142 -9.87 10.96 -0.19
CA LYS A 142 -9.17 10.53 -1.39
C LYS A 142 -7.93 11.41 -1.62
N GLY A 143 -6.81 10.79 -2.02
CA GLY A 143 -5.59 11.52 -2.31
C GLY A 143 -4.88 12.03 -1.06
N ARG A 144 -4.27 13.21 -1.18
CA ARG A 144 -3.51 13.91 -0.12
C ARG A 144 -3.96 15.36 -0.01
N ALA A 145 -4.32 15.78 1.18
CA ALA A 145 -4.48 17.19 1.50
C ALA A 145 -3.12 17.82 1.80
N VAL A 146 -2.88 18.97 1.22
CA VAL A 146 -1.72 19.83 1.51
C VAL A 146 -2.26 21.10 2.15
N VAL A 147 -1.95 21.29 3.42
CA VAL A 147 -2.36 22.50 4.15
C VAL A 147 -1.47 23.66 3.72
N LYS A 148 -2.08 24.72 3.22
CA LYS A 148 -1.39 25.99 2.98
C LYS A 148 -1.52 26.89 4.20
N LEU A 149 -0.37 27.36 4.67
CA LEU A 149 -0.23 28.33 5.76
C LEU A 149 -0.24 29.75 5.21
#